data_44405a41abdee9da24c6cdfa05839f9f
#
_entry.id   44405a41abdee9da24c6cdfa05839f9f
#
_cell.length_a   1.000
_cell.length_b   1.000
_cell.length_c   1.000
_cell.angle_alpha   90.00
_cell.angle_beta   90.00
_cell.angle_gamma   90.00
#
_symmetry.space_group_name_H-M   'P 1'
#
loop_
_entity.id
_entity.type
_entity.pdbx_description
1 polymer ?
#
loop_
_entity_poly.entity_id
_entity_poly.type
_entity_poly.pdbx_seq_one_letter_code
_entity_poly.pdbx_strand_id
1 'polypeptide(L)'
;LSLGYYLDGRVSIVAGTHTHVPTADAKLLPKGTAYITDVGMCGNYDSVLGFDKQAPIDRLCQKYNGNRLEVCRSNGTVWGIFVETDDNTGLAKSIEQFSI
;
A
#
# COMPACT_ATOMS: atom_id res chain seq x y z
N LEU A 1 -12.94 -0.86 -1.79
CA LEU A 1 -13.77 0.06 -1.01
C LEU A 1 -15.09 -0.57 -0.55
N SER A 2 -15.75 -1.40 -1.36
CA SER A 2 -17.00 -2.09 -0.96
C SER A 2 -16.82 -2.94 0.30
N LEU A 3 -15.71 -3.69 0.40
CA LEU A 3 -15.37 -4.45 1.61
C LEU A 3 -15.18 -3.52 2.83
N GLY A 4 -14.56 -2.35 2.62
CA GLY A 4 -14.40 -1.35 3.68
C GLY A 4 -15.74 -0.91 4.24
N TYR A 5 -16.68 -0.54 3.38
CA TYR A 5 -18.02 -0.14 3.83
C TYR A 5 -18.81 -1.30 4.46
N TYR A 6 -18.67 -2.52 3.95
CA TYR A 6 -19.30 -3.69 4.55
C TYR A 6 -18.82 -3.95 5.99
N LEU A 7 -17.53 -3.71 6.26
CA LEU A 7 -16.90 -3.92 7.57
C LEU A 7 -16.94 -2.68 8.46
N ASP A 8 -17.41 -1.54 7.95
CA ASP A 8 -17.41 -0.27 8.66
C ASP A 8 -18.16 -0.34 10.00
N GLY A 9 -17.47 0.06 11.06
CA GLY A 9 -17.96 -0.02 12.45
C GLY A 9 -17.84 -1.41 13.08
N ARG A 10 -17.27 -2.40 12.36
CA ARG A 10 -17.11 -3.80 12.82
C ARG A 10 -15.66 -4.19 13.03
N VAL A 11 -14.73 -3.46 12.44
CA VAL A 11 -13.28 -3.66 12.57
C VAL A 11 -12.60 -2.32 12.75
N SER A 12 -11.40 -2.33 13.33
CA SER A 12 -10.61 -1.11 13.54
C SER A 12 -10.07 -0.57 12.22
N ILE A 13 -9.60 -1.45 11.33
CA ILE A 13 -8.88 -1.07 10.11
C ILE A 13 -9.23 -2.04 8.98
N VAL A 14 -9.35 -1.49 7.77
CA VAL A 14 -9.31 -2.23 6.50
C VAL A 14 -8.20 -1.64 5.65
N ALA A 15 -7.11 -2.34 5.50
CA ALA A 15 -5.94 -1.92 4.75
C ALA A 15 -5.61 -2.95 3.67
N GLY A 16 -5.40 -2.49 2.45
CA GLY A 16 -5.00 -3.32 1.32
C GLY A 16 -3.51 -3.20 1.01
N THR A 17 -3.01 -4.19 0.30
CA THR A 17 -1.67 -4.22 -0.30
C THR A 17 -1.75 -5.02 -1.59
N HIS A 18 -1.15 -4.57 -2.65
CA HIS A 18 -1.04 -5.31 -3.91
C HIS A 18 -0.33 -4.51 -5.00
N THR A 19 -0.69 -3.23 -5.14
CA THR A 19 -0.23 -2.40 -6.26
C THR A 19 1.21 -1.97 -6.13
N HIS A 20 1.81 -2.12 -4.96
CA HIS A 20 3.15 -1.67 -4.59
C HIS A 20 3.31 -0.14 -4.54
N VAL A 21 2.22 0.60 -4.63
CA VAL A 21 2.21 2.06 -4.49
C VAL A 21 1.17 2.49 -3.46
N PRO A 22 1.48 3.47 -2.61
CA PRO A 22 0.51 3.95 -1.63
C PRO A 22 -0.61 4.72 -2.34
N THR A 23 -1.85 4.45 -1.97
CA THR A 23 -3.00 5.19 -2.48
C THR A 23 -3.31 6.40 -1.60
N ALA A 24 -3.88 7.43 -2.18
CA ALA A 24 -4.16 8.71 -1.51
C ALA A 24 -5.52 8.74 -0.78
N ASP A 25 -6.11 7.57 -0.48
CA ASP A 25 -7.47 7.44 0.04
C ASP A 25 -7.55 7.04 1.51
N ALA A 26 -6.47 7.24 2.27
CA ALA A 26 -6.48 7.02 3.71
C ALA A 26 -7.55 7.90 4.38
N LYS A 27 -8.51 7.28 5.07
CA LYS A 27 -9.63 7.99 5.69
C LYS A 27 -10.29 7.17 6.80
N LEU A 28 -11.05 7.85 7.65
CA LEU A 28 -12.04 7.20 8.51
C LEU A 28 -13.36 7.03 7.75
N LEU A 29 -13.92 5.83 7.81
CA LEU A 29 -15.26 5.56 7.31
C LEU A 29 -16.33 6.07 8.31
N PRO A 30 -17.57 6.29 7.86
CA PRO A 30 -18.60 6.94 8.69
C PRO A 30 -18.89 6.29 10.06
N LYS A 31 -18.65 4.97 10.19
CA LYS A 31 -18.88 4.24 11.45
C LYS A 31 -17.59 3.99 12.25
N GLY A 32 -16.45 4.59 11.83
CA GLY A 32 -15.23 4.59 12.62
C GLY A 32 -14.18 3.54 12.24
N THR A 33 -14.31 2.85 11.11
CA THR A 33 -13.25 2.00 10.58
C THR A 33 -12.25 2.83 9.78
N ALA A 34 -10.96 2.71 10.08
CA ALA A 34 -9.91 3.29 9.24
C ALA A 34 -9.79 2.51 7.93
N TYR A 35 -9.63 3.20 6.81
CA TYR A 35 -9.56 2.58 5.48
C TYR A 35 -8.43 3.15 4.64
N ILE A 36 -7.73 2.28 3.93
CA ILE A 36 -6.84 2.61 2.83
C ILE A 36 -6.83 1.48 1.80
N THR A 37 -6.89 1.82 0.52
CA THR A 37 -6.89 0.83 -0.57
C THR A 37 -5.57 0.09 -0.67
N ASP A 38 -4.44 0.81 -0.64
CA ASP A 38 -3.11 0.21 -0.66
C ASP A 38 -2.14 1.02 0.19
N VAL A 39 -1.48 0.34 1.11
CA VAL A 39 -0.50 0.97 2.02
C VAL A 39 0.82 1.29 1.29
N GLY A 40 1.08 0.62 0.17
CA GLY A 40 2.34 0.71 -0.54
C GLY A 40 3.29 -0.45 -0.20
N MET A 41 4.51 -0.38 -0.71
CA MET A 41 5.54 -1.39 -0.46
C MET A 41 6.66 -0.85 0.45
N CYS A 42 7.39 -1.77 1.07
CA CYS A 42 8.69 -1.50 1.65
C CYS A 42 9.74 -1.86 0.59
N GLY A 43 10.27 -0.86 -0.12
CA GLY A 43 11.18 -1.12 -1.24
C GLY A 43 11.60 0.15 -1.96
N ASN A 44 12.36 -0.03 -3.03
CA ASN A 44 12.81 1.09 -3.84
C ASN A 44 11.70 1.61 -4.76
N TYR A 45 11.37 2.88 -4.65
CA TYR A 45 10.35 3.55 -5.46
C TYR A 45 10.90 4.11 -6.79
N ASP A 46 12.24 4.21 -6.93
CA ASP A 46 12.89 4.41 -8.23
C ASP A 46 13.11 3.09 -8.97
N SER A 47 12.05 2.32 -9.13
CA SER A 47 12.01 0.98 -9.68
C SER A 47 10.68 0.74 -10.40
N VAL A 48 10.51 -0.40 -11.03
CA VAL A 48 9.20 -0.85 -11.53
C VAL A 48 8.62 -1.83 -10.52
N LEU A 49 7.78 -1.31 -9.62
CA LEU A 49 7.12 -2.09 -8.57
C LEU A 49 8.11 -2.89 -7.67
N GLY A 50 9.30 -2.33 -7.44
CA GLY A 50 10.37 -2.97 -6.68
C GLY A 50 11.36 -3.78 -7.51
N PHE A 51 11.14 -3.93 -8.81
CA PHE A 51 12.07 -4.59 -9.74
C PHE A 51 12.97 -3.59 -10.43
N ASP A 52 14.18 -4.03 -10.80
CA ASP A 52 15.06 -3.27 -11.68
C ASP A 52 14.33 -2.91 -13.00
N LYS A 53 14.57 -1.69 -13.47
CA LYS A 53 13.77 -1.08 -14.56
C LYS A 53 13.92 -1.76 -15.92
N GLN A 54 15.09 -2.31 -16.21
CA GLN A 54 15.41 -2.71 -17.59
C GLN A 54 14.54 -3.87 -18.09
N ALA A 55 14.42 -4.95 -17.32
CA ALA A 55 13.66 -6.12 -17.76
C ALA A 55 12.15 -5.85 -17.94
N PRO A 56 11.46 -5.08 -17.05
CA PRO A 56 10.10 -4.65 -17.29
C PRO A 56 9.93 -3.77 -18.54
N ILE A 57 10.87 -2.84 -18.79
CA ILE A 57 10.85 -1.99 -19.99
C ILE A 57 11.03 -2.82 -21.25
N ASP A 58 11.97 -3.74 -21.27
CA ASP A 58 12.21 -4.63 -22.41
C ASP A 58 10.96 -5.48 -22.73
N ARG A 59 10.24 -5.95 -21.69
CA ARG A 59 8.96 -6.66 -21.87
C ARG A 59 7.90 -5.78 -22.49
N LEU A 60 7.75 -4.55 -22.00
CA LEU A 60 6.80 -3.58 -22.54
C LEU A 60 7.11 -3.27 -24.02
N CYS A 61 8.38 -3.12 -24.37
CA CYS A 61 8.83 -2.87 -25.75
C CYS A 61 8.88 -4.12 -26.64
N GLN A 62 8.40 -5.28 -26.17
CA GLN A 62 8.46 -6.56 -26.88
C GLN A 62 9.90 -6.99 -27.27
N LYS A 63 10.89 -6.50 -26.51
CA LYS A 63 12.31 -6.84 -26.66
C LYS A 63 12.75 -7.90 -25.64
N TYR A 64 11.80 -8.74 -25.23
CA TYR A 64 12.05 -9.73 -24.19
C TYR A 64 13.09 -10.76 -24.69
N ASN A 65 14.19 -10.88 -23.95
CA ASN A 65 15.32 -11.73 -24.25
C ASN A 65 15.50 -12.89 -23.23
N GLY A 66 14.44 -13.22 -22.47
CA GLY A 66 14.49 -14.27 -21.45
C GLY A 66 14.98 -13.80 -20.08
N ASN A 67 15.34 -12.53 -19.92
CA ASN A 67 15.82 -12.00 -18.64
C ASN A 67 14.73 -12.08 -17.56
N ARG A 68 15.12 -12.55 -16.38
CA ARG A 68 14.23 -12.58 -15.19
C ARG A 68 14.08 -11.18 -14.61
N LEU A 69 12.95 -10.97 -13.94
CA LEU A 69 12.79 -9.79 -13.10
C LEU A 69 13.69 -9.91 -11.87
N GLU A 70 14.53 -8.91 -11.66
CA GLU A 70 15.42 -8.84 -10.50
C GLU A 70 14.92 -7.76 -9.54
N VAL A 71 14.98 -8.06 -8.24
CA VAL A 71 14.61 -7.08 -7.20
C VAL A 71 15.65 -5.96 -7.19
N CYS A 72 15.17 -4.72 -7.23
CA CYS A 72 16.02 -3.55 -7.09
C CYS A 72 16.66 -3.52 -5.69
N ARG A 73 18.00 -3.56 -5.63
CA ARG A 73 18.77 -3.68 -4.37
C ARG A 73 19.30 -2.35 -3.83
N SER A 74 18.85 -1.24 -4.36
CA SER A 74 19.21 0.08 -3.84
C SER A 74 18.37 0.48 -2.63
N ASN A 75 18.63 1.66 -2.06
CA ASN A 75 17.92 2.16 -0.89
C ASN A 75 16.40 2.12 -1.10
N GLY A 76 15.70 1.60 -0.11
CA GLY A 76 14.25 1.50 -0.12
C GLY A 76 13.60 2.53 0.79
N THR A 77 12.31 2.76 0.54
CA THR A 77 11.41 3.52 1.39
C THR A 77 10.45 2.57 2.06
N VAL A 78 10.22 2.75 3.35
CA VAL A 78 9.16 2.06 4.09
C VAL A 78 7.92 2.94 4.05
N TRP A 79 6.86 2.49 3.40
CA TRP A 79 5.54 3.07 3.51
C TRP A 79 4.71 2.34 4.56
N GLY A 80 3.89 3.09 5.28
CA GLY A 80 3.02 2.52 6.31
C GLY A 80 1.87 3.45 6.66
N ILE A 81 1.04 2.96 7.56
CA ILE A 81 -0.03 3.73 8.19
C ILE A 81 0.12 3.67 9.70
N PHE A 82 -0.21 4.76 10.35
CA PHE A 82 -0.40 4.84 11.79
C PHE A 82 -1.88 5.05 12.07
N VAL A 83 -2.46 4.19 12.91
CA VAL A 83 -3.88 4.26 13.29
C VAL A 83 -3.97 4.29 14.80
N GLU A 84 -4.64 5.32 15.31
CA GLU A 84 -5.00 5.40 16.72
C GLU A 84 -6.43 4.88 16.89
N THR A 85 -6.64 3.99 17.86
CA THR A 85 -7.94 3.41 18.16
C THR A 85 -8.44 3.85 19.53
N ASP A 86 -9.75 3.84 19.72
CA ASP A 86 -10.39 4.02 21.00
C ASP A 86 -10.39 2.71 21.79
N ASP A 87 -9.88 2.73 23.03
CA ASP A 87 -9.73 1.52 23.85
C ASP A 87 -11.08 0.91 24.27
N ASN A 88 -12.14 1.69 24.29
CA ASN A 88 -13.47 1.23 24.70
C ASN A 88 -14.25 0.59 23.55
N THR A 89 -14.09 1.13 22.33
CA THR A 89 -14.84 0.68 21.16
C THR A 89 -14.02 -0.16 20.20
N GLY A 90 -12.68 -0.03 20.22
CA GLY A 90 -11.79 -0.63 19.24
C GLY A 90 -11.83 0.04 17.86
N LEU A 91 -12.65 1.08 17.67
CA LEU A 91 -12.75 1.79 16.41
C LEU A 91 -11.64 2.83 16.27
N ALA A 92 -11.34 3.19 15.03
CA ALA A 92 -10.27 4.15 14.74
C ALA A 92 -10.70 5.58 15.06
N LYS A 93 -9.76 6.35 15.62
CA LYS A 93 -9.87 7.79 15.90
C LYS A 93 -9.15 8.62 14.86
N SER A 94 -8.06 8.06 14.32
CA SER A 94 -7.28 8.70 13.25
C SER A 94 -6.58 7.68 12.39
N ILE A 95 -6.21 8.07 11.18
CA ILE A 95 -5.34 7.34 10.27
C ILE A 95 -4.41 8.31 9.57
N GLU A 96 -3.12 8.02 9.58
CA GLU A 96 -2.09 8.82 8.91
C GLU A 96 -1.17 7.90 8.09
N GLN A 97 -0.83 8.33 6.88
CA GLN A 97 0.22 7.67 6.09
C GLN A 97 1.57 8.25 6.46
N PHE A 98 2.60 7.41 6.46
CA PHE A 98 3.98 7.85 6.65
C PHE A 98 4.92 7.13 5.68
N SER A 99 6.09 7.73 5.46
CA SER A 99 7.21 7.10 4.76
C SER A 99 8.54 7.43 5.45
N ILE A 100 9.43 6.46 5.45
CA ILE A 100 10.78 6.59 6.01
C ILE A 100 11.81 6.15 4.98
#